data_f63dcf662461a204db1ea1871b252083
#
_entry.id   f63dcf662461a204db1ea1871b252083
#
_cell.length_a   1.000
_cell.length_b   1.000
_cell.length_c   1.000
_cell.angle_alpha   90.00
_cell.angle_beta   90.00
_cell.angle_gamma   90.00
#
_symmetry.space_group_name_H-M   'P 1'
#
loop_
_entity.id
_entity.type
_entity.pdbx_description
1 polymer ?
#
loop_
_entity_poly.entity_id
_entity_poly.type
_entity_poly.pdbx_seq_one_letter_code
_entity_poly.pdbx_strand_id
1 'polypeptide(L)'
;MTVSMRVMSAGDGYKYLLKSIAAGDGDRSLSTPLTRYYAEAGTPPGFWMGSGLGRLGHGDLVEGGQVSEAQLALLVGMGHDPITGEPLGRAHQQFASITERIKQRVDALDPELGPATRAQEVAAIEAEEAERGTRRAVAGYDFTFSVPKSVSTIWAVADAGTQALIADAHHAAVAELVAFLEREVAATRVGATGPDGAVAHVDVAGVVAAAFDHYDSRAGDPQLHTHVVVSNKVLTVQDGRWRTLAGRPMHSVVVAVSELYNAALADQLTRVLGVEWEARERGRDRNPAWEIEGVPDELVTEFSTRSRHIEAEKDRLIAGYVAKHGRQPSARTVLKLRAQATLATRPEKQVRSLADLTAEWRQRAGRVLRRDANGWARTFTASTADAPRRVLRADDVPLDVVREVGQTVMETVGEKRSTWTRWNLHAEASRQLMGWRFASIQDREAITGLVVDAAEHASLRLTPPELASSPLQFRRVDGTSRFRPHASTLFSSEVLLAAEDRLLARAATTAGPVVPLETVERIARKPDARGRVLGEDQAAALAASRSPVGSWTCWSARLGPGRRRR
;
A
#
# COMPACT_ATOMS: atom_id res chain seq x y z
N MET A 1 -6.64 -5.25 0.01
CA MET A 1 -5.99 -4.18 -0.79
C MET A 1 -5.71 -4.75 -2.16
N THR A 2 -6.28 -4.16 -3.17
CA THR A 2 -6.07 -4.47 -4.59
C THR A 2 -4.91 -3.66 -5.16
N VAL A 3 -4.58 -2.50 -4.56
CA VAL A 3 -3.36 -1.77 -4.89
C VAL A 3 -2.35 -1.90 -3.75
N SER A 4 -1.12 -2.25 -4.09
CA SER A 4 0.02 -2.26 -3.17
C SER A 4 1.17 -1.45 -3.75
N MET A 5 2.01 -0.87 -2.91
CA MET A 5 3.16 -0.09 -3.34
C MET A 5 4.44 -0.66 -2.75
N ARG A 6 5.49 -0.71 -3.56
CA ARG A 6 6.86 -1.06 -3.14
C ARG A 6 7.83 0.01 -3.57
N VAL A 7 8.83 0.27 -2.73
CA VAL A 7 9.95 1.14 -3.10
C VAL A 7 10.89 0.36 -4.01
N MET A 8 11.26 0.95 -5.14
CA MET A 8 12.25 0.41 -6.06
C MET A 8 13.63 0.97 -5.76
N SER A 9 14.63 0.12 -5.81
CA SER A 9 16.03 0.50 -5.64
C SER A 9 16.65 0.87 -6.99
N ALA A 10 17.55 1.85 -6.98
CA ALA A 10 18.40 2.18 -8.13
C ALA A 10 19.31 1.00 -8.53
N GLY A 11 19.82 1.02 -9.74
CA GLY A 11 20.54 -0.07 -10.36
C GLY A 11 19.58 -1.12 -10.92
N ASP A 12 19.73 -2.38 -10.54
CA ASP A 12 19.01 -3.55 -11.10
C ASP A 12 17.58 -3.73 -10.54
N GLY A 13 17.06 -2.77 -9.79
CA GLY A 13 15.75 -2.87 -9.14
C GLY A 13 14.58 -3.14 -10.07
N TYR A 14 14.68 -2.75 -11.33
CA TYR A 14 13.63 -2.93 -12.36
C TYR A 14 13.65 -4.30 -13.07
N LYS A 15 14.76 -5.04 -13.02
CA LYS A 15 14.95 -6.29 -13.81
C LYS A 15 13.89 -7.36 -13.56
N TYR A 16 13.23 -7.35 -12.39
CA TYR A 16 12.18 -8.34 -12.11
C TYR A 16 10.93 -8.16 -12.99
N LEU A 17 10.67 -6.95 -13.48
CA LEU A 17 9.55 -6.63 -14.36
C LEU A 17 9.74 -7.28 -15.74
N LEU A 18 10.99 -7.33 -16.22
CA LEU A 18 11.34 -7.82 -17.54
C LEU A 18 11.38 -9.36 -17.63
N LYS A 19 11.50 -10.03 -16.49
CA LYS A 19 11.62 -11.51 -16.45
C LYS A 19 10.43 -12.28 -17.03
N SER A 20 9.32 -11.62 -17.28
CA SER A 20 8.09 -12.23 -17.83
C SER A 20 7.76 -11.75 -19.22
N ILE A 21 8.50 -10.81 -19.77
CA ILE A 21 8.22 -10.27 -21.10
C ILE A 21 8.54 -11.32 -22.15
N ALA A 22 7.63 -11.50 -23.11
CA ALA A 22 7.84 -12.38 -24.27
C ALA A 22 9.05 -11.88 -25.08
N ALA A 23 9.93 -12.79 -25.46
CA ALA A 23 11.06 -12.51 -26.35
C ALA A 23 10.54 -12.30 -27.77
N GLY A 24 10.15 -11.08 -28.11
CA GLY A 24 9.69 -10.70 -29.44
C GLY A 24 10.61 -9.67 -30.07
N ASP A 25 10.83 -9.75 -31.38
CA ASP A 25 11.59 -8.76 -32.15
C ASP A 25 11.03 -7.34 -31.95
N GLY A 26 11.93 -6.40 -31.65
CA GLY A 26 11.72 -5.07 -31.06
C GLY A 26 10.89 -4.03 -31.82
N ASP A 27 10.06 -4.39 -32.81
CA ASP A 27 9.40 -3.42 -33.70
C ASP A 27 7.88 -3.61 -33.79
N ARG A 28 7.21 -3.95 -32.68
CA ARG A 28 5.77 -4.23 -32.65
C ARG A 28 4.97 -3.08 -32.00
N SER A 29 4.10 -2.47 -32.79
CA SER A 29 3.16 -1.45 -32.36
C SER A 29 2.25 -1.91 -31.22
N LEU A 30 2.06 -1.07 -30.20
CA LEU A 30 1.18 -1.29 -29.04
C LEU A 30 -0.32 -1.34 -29.39
N SER A 31 -0.70 -0.90 -30.59
CA SER A 31 -2.06 -1.06 -31.10
C SER A 31 -2.42 -2.53 -31.40
N THR A 32 -1.53 -3.45 -31.05
CA THR A 32 -1.71 -4.88 -31.28
C THR A 32 -2.51 -5.48 -30.13
N PRO A 33 -3.68 -6.08 -30.39
CA PRO A 33 -4.51 -6.71 -29.38
C PRO A 33 -3.75 -7.77 -28.57
N LEU A 34 -4.16 -8.03 -27.33
CA LEU A 34 -3.72 -9.15 -26.47
C LEU A 34 -3.55 -10.47 -27.25
N THR A 35 -4.33 -10.65 -28.32
CA THR A 35 -4.31 -11.80 -29.23
C THR A 35 -2.95 -12.05 -29.88
N ARG A 36 -2.12 -11.03 -30.09
CA ARG A 36 -0.81 -11.20 -30.76
C ARG A 36 0.24 -11.84 -29.85
N TYR A 37 0.14 -11.59 -28.52
CA TYR A 37 1.00 -12.21 -27.52
C TYR A 37 0.40 -13.49 -26.92
N TYR A 38 -0.79 -13.87 -27.38
CA TYR A 38 -1.55 -14.98 -26.82
C TYR A 38 -0.81 -16.32 -26.92
N ALA A 39 -0.13 -16.55 -28.04
CA ALA A 39 0.61 -17.80 -28.28
C ALA A 39 2.08 -17.74 -27.85
N GLU A 40 2.61 -16.56 -27.53
CA GLU A 40 4.01 -16.39 -27.09
C GLU A 40 4.15 -16.64 -25.59
N ALA A 41 5.25 -17.26 -25.16
CA ALA A 41 5.53 -17.41 -23.73
C ALA A 41 5.91 -16.06 -23.13
N GLY A 42 5.14 -15.59 -22.14
CA GLY A 42 5.38 -14.34 -21.43
C GLY A 42 4.25 -13.34 -21.54
N THR A 43 4.52 -12.12 -21.12
CA THR A 43 3.59 -10.98 -21.13
C THR A 43 4.00 -9.96 -22.18
N PRO A 44 3.10 -9.05 -22.62
CA PRO A 44 3.46 -7.95 -23.50
C PRO A 44 4.57 -7.08 -22.94
N PRO A 45 5.33 -6.36 -23.79
CA PRO A 45 6.25 -5.32 -23.33
C PRO A 45 5.51 -4.25 -22.56
N GLY A 46 6.22 -3.57 -21.66
CA GLY A 46 5.67 -2.43 -20.91
C GLY A 46 5.34 -1.25 -21.79
N PHE A 47 4.54 -0.34 -21.29
CA PHE A 47 4.15 0.90 -21.96
C PHE A 47 4.30 2.11 -21.05
N TRP A 48 4.54 3.29 -21.66
CA TRP A 48 4.73 4.53 -20.95
C TRP A 48 3.39 5.14 -20.49
N MET A 49 3.38 5.72 -19.30
CA MET A 49 2.25 6.41 -18.70
C MET A 49 2.69 7.69 -17.98
N GLY A 50 1.77 8.61 -17.85
CA GLY A 50 1.91 9.83 -17.04
C GLY A 50 2.21 11.09 -17.84
N SER A 51 1.70 12.21 -17.37
CA SER A 51 1.76 13.51 -18.06
C SER A 51 3.16 14.13 -18.08
N GLY A 52 4.10 13.61 -17.27
CA GLY A 52 5.51 14.04 -17.27
C GLY A 52 6.32 13.57 -18.48
N LEU A 53 5.81 12.63 -19.28
CA LEU A 53 6.52 12.03 -20.42
C LEU A 53 6.95 13.07 -21.47
N GLY A 54 6.09 14.01 -21.84
CA GLY A 54 6.39 15.04 -22.82
C GLY A 54 7.53 16.00 -22.42
N ARG A 55 8.14 15.82 -21.26
CA ARG A 55 9.32 16.57 -20.78
C ARG A 55 10.63 15.81 -20.95
N LEU A 56 10.58 14.59 -21.46
CA LEU A 56 11.71 13.71 -21.72
C LEU A 56 11.96 13.57 -23.21
N GLY A 57 13.23 13.30 -23.60
CA GLY A 57 13.60 13.04 -24.99
C GLY A 57 13.16 14.12 -25.97
N HIS A 58 13.14 15.40 -25.56
CA HIS A 58 12.63 16.51 -26.36
C HIS A 58 11.15 16.34 -26.81
N GLY A 59 10.39 15.51 -26.11
CA GLY A 59 8.98 15.22 -26.44
C GLY A 59 8.76 13.92 -27.26
N ASP A 60 9.79 13.15 -27.49
CA ASP A 60 9.71 11.90 -28.29
C ASP A 60 9.02 10.73 -27.53
N LEU A 61 8.89 10.84 -26.21
CA LEU A 61 8.14 9.86 -25.42
C LEU A 61 6.66 10.19 -25.39
N VAL A 62 5.86 9.25 -25.85
CA VAL A 62 4.40 9.37 -25.87
C VAL A 62 3.75 8.34 -24.95
N GLU A 63 2.61 8.69 -24.38
CA GLU A 63 1.79 7.78 -23.59
C GLU A 63 1.36 6.59 -24.45
N GLY A 64 1.38 5.38 -23.86
CA GLY A 64 1.15 4.14 -24.57
C GLY A 64 2.33 3.64 -25.41
N GLY A 65 3.41 4.43 -25.59
CA GLY A 65 4.64 4.00 -26.28
C GLY A 65 5.32 2.83 -25.55
N GLN A 66 5.95 1.93 -26.31
CA GLN A 66 6.62 0.75 -25.75
C GLN A 66 7.85 1.12 -24.91
N VAL A 67 8.02 0.40 -23.79
CA VAL A 67 9.17 0.56 -22.90
C VAL A 67 10.23 -0.50 -23.21
N SER A 68 11.45 -0.06 -23.54
CA SER A 68 12.60 -0.97 -23.70
C SER A 68 13.39 -1.15 -22.40
N GLU A 69 14.16 -2.23 -22.31
CA GLU A 69 15.07 -2.48 -21.18
C GLU A 69 16.10 -1.36 -21.03
N ALA A 70 16.67 -0.86 -22.14
CA ALA A 70 17.65 0.22 -22.14
C ALA A 70 17.06 1.51 -21.56
N GLN A 71 15.82 1.83 -21.92
CA GLN A 71 15.10 2.99 -21.39
C GLN A 71 14.84 2.88 -19.89
N LEU A 72 14.44 1.67 -19.40
CA LEU A 72 14.29 1.43 -17.96
C LEU A 72 15.61 1.52 -17.20
N ALA A 73 16.68 0.99 -17.77
CA ALA A 73 18.03 1.07 -17.19
C ALA A 73 18.45 2.54 -16.99
N LEU A 74 18.20 3.37 -17.99
CA LEU A 74 18.47 4.81 -17.89
C LEU A 74 17.59 5.50 -16.85
N LEU A 75 16.26 5.37 -16.96
CA LEU A 75 15.34 6.11 -16.09
C LEU A 75 15.35 5.60 -14.64
N VAL A 76 15.09 4.31 -14.45
CA VAL A 76 14.94 3.71 -13.11
C VAL A 76 16.28 3.30 -12.54
N GLY A 77 17.17 2.72 -13.37
CA GLY A 77 18.49 2.30 -12.92
C GLY A 77 19.39 3.45 -12.53
N MET A 78 19.47 4.48 -13.37
CA MET A 78 20.44 5.58 -13.25
C MET A 78 19.80 6.93 -12.90
N GLY A 79 18.54 7.17 -13.21
CA GLY A 79 17.86 8.45 -13.06
C GLY A 79 18.19 9.43 -14.19
N HIS A 80 18.36 8.89 -15.38
CA HIS A 80 18.67 9.60 -16.62
C HIS A 80 17.45 9.64 -17.55
N ASP A 81 17.47 10.56 -18.48
CA ASP A 81 16.50 10.63 -19.57
C ASP A 81 16.60 9.33 -20.40
N PRO A 82 15.48 8.63 -20.62
CA PRO A 82 15.50 7.34 -21.32
C PRO A 82 15.77 7.41 -22.83
N ILE A 83 15.79 8.61 -23.42
CA ILE A 83 16.08 8.85 -24.84
C ILE A 83 17.46 9.46 -25.01
N THR A 84 17.74 10.59 -24.33
CA THR A 84 19.01 11.33 -24.51
C THR A 84 20.14 10.77 -23.65
N GLY A 85 19.83 10.03 -22.59
CA GLY A 85 20.81 9.56 -21.61
C GLY A 85 21.33 10.65 -20.66
N GLU A 86 20.81 11.86 -20.74
CA GLU A 86 21.23 12.96 -19.87
C GLU A 86 20.73 12.78 -18.43
N PRO A 87 21.50 13.21 -17.41
CA PRO A 87 21.06 13.11 -16.02
C PRO A 87 19.81 13.96 -15.72
N LEU A 88 18.79 13.36 -15.12
CA LEU A 88 17.60 14.07 -14.63
C LEU A 88 17.87 14.68 -13.25
N GLY A 89 18.54 15.83 -13.25
CA GLY A 89 18.96 16.53 -12.04
C GLY A 89 20.03 15.77 -11.25
N ARG A 90 19.93 15.74 -9.91
CA ARG A 90 20.93 15.07 -9.08
C ARG A 90 20.89 13.54 -9.27
N ALA A 91 22.04 12.93 -9.50
CA ALA A 91 22.18 11.49 -9.61
C ALA A 91 21.64 10.74 -8.37
N HIS A 92 21.32 9.45 -8.52
CA HIS A 92 20.96 8.61 -7.39
C HIS A 92 22.12 8.53 -6.39
N GLN A 93 21.81 8.64 -5.10
CA GLN A 93 22.82 8.62 -4.06
C GLN A 93 23.51 7.24 -4.03
N GLN A 94 24.83 7.26 -4.09
CA GLN A 94 25.64 6.06 -3.90
C GLN A 94 25.82 5.84 -2.39
N PHE A 95 25.64 4.60 -1.94
CA PHE A 95 25.88 4.20 -0.56
C PHE A 95 26.98 3.15 -0.55
N ALA A 96 27.90 3.27 0.39
CA ALA A 96 28.95 2.29 0.60
C ALA A 96 28.35 0.88 0.82
N SER A 97 28.95 -0.12 0.23
CA SER A 97 28.59 -1.52 0.42
C SER A 97 28.79 -1.94 1.89
N ILE A 98 28.16 -3.03 2.30
CA ILE A 98 28.39 -3.58 3.66
C ILE A 98 29.89 -3.83 3.87
N THR A 99 30.56 -4.42 2.91
CA THR A 99 31.99 -4.71 2.96
C THR A 99 32.85 -3.44 3.12
N GLU A 100 32.55 -2.40 2.36
CA GLU A 100 33.24 -1.10 2.49
C GLU A 100 33.00 -0.44 3.86
N ARG A 101 31.78 -0.49 4.37
CA ARG A 101 31.46 0.05 5.70
C ARG A 101 32.17 -0.74 6.81
N ILE A 102 32.17 -2.08 6.73
CA ILE A 102 32.93 -2.92 7.65
C ILE A 102 34.40 -2.53 7.60
N LYS A 103 35.00 -2.46 6.39
CA LYS A 103 36.39 -2.09 6.20
C LYS A 103 36.70 -0.72 6.85
N GLN A 104 35.89 0.32 6.54
CA GLN A 104 36.07 1.66 7.12
C GLN A 104 36.04 1.65 8.64
N ARG A 105 35.12 0.87 9.25
CA ARG A 105 35.00 0.77 10.72
C ARG A 105 36.14 -0.03 11.34
N VAL A 106 36.58 -1.09 10.67
CA VAL A 106 37.73 -1.92 11.11
C VAL A 106 39.03 -1.13 11.01
N ASP A 107 39.21 -0.35 9.93
CA ASP A 107 40.37 0.51 9.74
C ASP A 107 40.43 1.67 10.77
N ALA A 108 39.27 2.07 11.35
CA ALA A 108 39.14 3.09 12.36
C ALA A 108 39.30 2.56 13.80
N LEU A 109 39.46 1.25 14.01
CA LEU A 109 39.74 0.69 15.32
C LEU A 109 41.12 1.11 15.81
N ASP A 110 41.23 1.30 17.12
CA ASP A 110 42.51 1.63 17.78
C ASP A 110 43.59 0.60 17.39
N PRO A 111 44.72 1.04 16.83
CA PRO A 111 45.84 0.15 16.46
C PRO A 111 46.44 -0.60 17.63
N GLU A 112 46.35 -0.05 18.87
CA GLU A 112 46.91 -0.62 20.07
C GLU A 112 46.05 -1.74 20.70
N LEU A 113 44.88 -2.04 20.12
CA LEU A 113 44.02 -3.14 20.59
C LEU A 113 44.72 -4.49 20.49
N GLY A 114 44.72 -5.22 21.58
CA GLY A 114 45.21 -6.60 21.60
C GLY A 114 44.43 -7.50 20.64
N PRO A 115 45.05 -8.58 20.06
CA PRO A 115 44.47 -9.40 19.01
C PRO A 115 43.09 -9.97 19.34
N ALA A 116 42.86 -10.42 20.58
CA ALA A 116 41.58 -11.00 21.01
C ALA A 116 40.46 -9.95 21.06
N THR A 117 40.75 -8.78 21.62
CA THR A 117 39.80 -7.66 21.70
C THR A 117 39.47 -7.14 20.31
N ARG A 118 40.48 -6.99 19.45
CA ARG A 118 40.28 -6.59 18.04
C ARG A 118 39.38 -7.58 17.29
N ALA A 119 39.56 -8.88 17.48
CA ALA A 119 38.72 -9.90 16.85
C ALA A 119 37.24 -9.81 17.32
N GLN A 120 37.02 -9.52 18.62
CA GLN A 120 35.67 -9.32 19.15
C GLN A 120 35.00 -8.07 18.55
N GLU A 121 35.72 -6.94 18.47
CA GLU A 121 35.20 -5.71 17.87
C GLU A 121 34.90 -5.88 16.39
N VAL A 122 35.76 -6.57 15.63
CA VAL A 122 35.48 -6.89 14.21
C VAL A 122 34.21 -7.72 14.07
N ALA A 123 34.04 -8.77 14.88
CA ALA A 123 32.85 -9.61 14.85
C ALA A 123 31.57 -8.81 15.23
N ALA A 124 31.70 -7.88 16.20
CA ALA A 124 30.60 -6.99 16.56
C ALA A 124 30.22 -6.04 15.40
N ILE A 125 31.22 -5.43 14.75
CA ILE A 125 31.03 -4.57 13.58
C ILE A 125 30.36 -5.34 12.45
N GLU A 126 30.81 -6.55 12.13
CA GLU A 126 30.21 -7.41 11.10
C GLU A 126 28.74 -7.73 11.41
N ALA A 127 28.44 -8.08 12.67
CA ALA A 127 27.07 -8.39 13.09
C ALA A 127 26.16 -7.15 13.02
N GLU A 128 26.64 -5.98 13.46
CA GLU A 128 25.90 -4.72 13.38
C GLU A 128 25.63 -4.29 11.92
N GLU A 129 26.64 -4.37 11.05
CA GLU A 129 26.49 -3.99 9.65
C GLU A 129 25.60 -5.00 8.87
N ALA A 130 25.64 -6.29 9.24
CA ALA A 130 24.72 -7.29 8.72
C ALA A 130 23.26 -7.01 9.15
N GLU A 131 23.03 -6.62 10.43
CA GLU A 131 21.70 -6.22 10.93
C GLU A 131 21.22 -4.92 10.24
N ARG A 132 22.12 -3.96 10.02
CA ARG A 132 21.84 -2.69 9.35
C ARG A 132 21.45 -2.86 7.88
N GLY A 133 21.97 -3.89 7.22
CA GLY A 133 21.69 -4.27 5.84
C GLY A 133 22.24 -3.27 4.81
N THR A 134 21.88 -3.50 3.53
CA THR A 134 22.30 -2.66 2.40
C THR A 134 21.33 -1.50 2.21
N ARG A 135 21.85 -0.25 2.22
CA ARG A 135 21.10 0.93 1.79
C ARG A 135 21.24 1.07 0.28
N ARG A 136 20.12 1.35 -0.39
CA ARG A 136 20.10 1.69 -1.82
C ARG A 136 19.27 2.95 -2.00
N ALA A 137 19.62 3.75 -3.02
CA ALA A 137 18.80 4.90 -3.39
C ALA A 137 17.43 4.44 -3.90
N VAL A 138 16.43 5.26 -3.61
CA VAL A 138 15.08 5.05 -4.13
C VAL A 138 15.07 5.52 -5.58
N ALA A 139 14.74 4.63 -6.51
CA ALA A 139 14.62 4.92 -7.94
C ALA A 139 13.18 5.24 -8.36
N GLY A 140 12.21 4.74 -7.61
CA GLY A 140 10.80 4.92 -7.91
C GLY A 140 9.90 4.14 -6.96
N TYR A 141 8.64 4.08 -7.33
CA TYR A 141 7.59 3.41 -6.58
C TYR A 141 6.81 2.49 -7.52
N ASP A 142 6.81 1.18 -7.25
CA ASP A 142 6.04 0.19 -7.98
C ASP A 142 4.64 0.05 -7.33
N PHE A 143 3.64 0.59 -8.01
CA PHE A 143 2.23 0.39 -7.66
C PHE A 143 1.70 -0.82 -8.43
N THR A 144 1.32 -1.86 -7.72
CA THR A 144 0.71 -3.05 -8.32
C THR A 144 -0.80 -2.96 -8.18
N PHE A 145 -1.49 -2.76 -9.29
CA PHE A 145 -2.95 -2.73 -9.41
C PHE A 145 -3.45 -4.13 -9.77
N SER A 146 -4.20 -4.77 -8.89
CA SER A 146 -4.75 -6.12 -9.13
C SER A 146 -6.27 -6.06 -9.12
N VAL A 147 -6.91 -6.62 -10.13
CA VAL A 147 -8.37 -6.73 -10.15
C VAL A 147 -8.87 -7.69 -9.06
N PRO A 148 -10.13 -7.57 -8.59
CA PRO A 148 -10.77 -8.55 -7.71
C PRO A 148 -10.72 -9.97 -8.29
N LYS A 149 -10.83 -10.97 -7.43
CA LYS A 149 -10.61 -12.35 -7.88
C LYS A 149 -11.71 -12.85 -8.81
N SER A 150 -12.96 -12.46 -8.60
CA SER A 150 -14.06 -12.76 -9.51
C SER A 150 -13.83 -12.19 -10.91
N VAL A 151 -13.29 -10.98 -11.00
CA VAL A 151 -12.92 -10.34 -12.29
C VAL A 151 -11.83 -11.16 -12.99
N SER A 152 -10.73 -11.49 -12.31
CA SER A 152 -9.68 -12.36 -12.88
C SER A 152 -10.22 -13.72 -13.31
N THR A 153 -11.20 -14.25 -12.58
CA THR A 153 -11.82 -15.55 -12.85
C THR A 153 -12.65 -15.51 -14.13
N ILE A 154 -13.52 -14.51 -14.28
CA ILE A 154 -14.29 -14.33 -15.54
C ILE A 154 -13.33 -14.11 -16.70
N TRP A 155 -12.37 -13.19 -16.54
CA TRP A 155 -11.37 -12.89 -17.57
C TRP A 155 -10.65 -14.15 -18.05
N ALA A 156 -10.24 -15.02 -17.14
CA ALA A 156 -9.48 -16.24 -17.46
C ALA A 156 -10.22 -17.23 -18.33
N VAL A 157 -11.56 -17.29 -18.24
CA VAL A 157 -12.36 -18.30 -18.94
C VAL A 157 -13.19 -17.74 -20.08
N ALA A 158 -13.33 -16.41 -20.17
CA ALA A 158 -14.09 -15.72 -21.19
C ALA A 158 -13.49 -15.85 -22.60
N ASP A 159 -14.25 -15.49 -23.61
CA ASP A 159 -13.75 -15.32 -24.97
C ASP A 159 -12.86 -14.06 -25.10
N ALA A 160 -12.14 -13.97 -26.22
CA ALA A 160 -11.15 -12.91 -26.44
C ALA A 160 -11.78 -11.49 -26.42
N GLY A 161 -13.01 -11.33 -26.87
CA GLY A 161 -13.70 -10.04 -26.84
C GLY A 161 -14.00 -9.59 -25.41
N THR A 162 -14.55 -10.47 -24.59
CA THR A 162 -14.79 -10.22 -23.16
C THR A 162 -13.47 -10.01 -22.38
N GLN A 163 -12.43 -10.78 -22.70
CA GLN A 163 -11.10 -10.58 -22.11
C GLN A 163 -10.57 -9.17 -22.40
N ALA A 164 -10.71 -8.69 -23.63
CA ALA A 164 -10.28 -7.36 -24.04
C ALA A 164 -11.07 -6.27 -23.28
N LEU A 165 -12.40 -6.37 -23.21
CA LEU A 165 -13.23 -5.42 -22.47
C LEU A 165 -12.86 -5.31 -20.99
N ILE A 166 -12.54 -6.43 -20.33
CA ILE A 166 -12.11 -6.45 -18.93
C ILE A 166 -10.71 -5.82 -18.78
N ALA A 167 -9.78 -6.11 -19.69
CA ALA A 167 -8.44 -5.54 -19.67
C ALA A 167 -8.50 -4.01 -19.93
N ASP A 168 -9.30 -3.55 -20.88
CA ASP A 168 -9.49 -2.13 -21.19
C ASP A 168 -10.09 -1.37 -19.99
N ALA A 169 -11.10 -1.96 -19.34
CA ALA A 169 -11.69 -1.39 -18.12
C ALA A 169 -10.67 -1.29 -16.98
N HIS A 170 -9.80 -2.30 -16.85
CA HIS A 170 -8.70 -2.28 -15.88
C HIS A 170 -7.68 -1.19 -16.20
N HIS A 171 -7.22 -1.09 -17.46
CA HIS A 171 -6.28 -0.07 -17.91
C HIS A 171 -6.85 1.34 -17.76
N ALA A 172 -8.12 1.55 -18.09
CA ALA A 172 -8.80 2.82 -17.88
C ALA A 172 -8.81 3.22 -16.40
N ALA A 173 -9.17 2.29 -15.50
CA ALA A 173 -9.11 2.55 -14.07
C ALA A 173 -7.69 2.84 -13.58
N VAL A 174 -6.66 2.16 -14.09
CA VAL A 174 -5.25 2.42 -13.75
C VAL A 174 -4.83 3.82 -14.22
N ALA A 175 -5.19 4.22 -15.44
CA ALA A 175 -4.86 5.54 -15.98
C ALA A 175 -5.51 6.67 -15.16
N GLU A 176 -6.78 6.50 -14.77
CA GLU A 176 -7.50 7.44 -13.89
C GLU A 176 -6.78 7.61 -12.54
N LEU A 177 -6.28 6.51 -11.96
CA LEU A 177 -5.56 6.57 -10.69
C LEU A 177 -4.15 7.15 -10.81
N VAL A 178 -3.47 6.99 -11.94
CA VAL A 178 -2.20 7.69 -12.20
C VAL A 178 -2.45 9.19 -12.31
N ALA A 179 -3.49 9.62 -13.03
CA ALA A 179 -3.89 11.03 -13.12
C ALA A 179 -4.29 11.61 -11.74
N PHE A 180 -4.99 10.83 -10.91
CA PHE A 180 -5.28 11.20 -9.51
C PHE A 180 -3.99 11.39 -8.70
N LEU A 181 -3.03 10.47 -8.79
CA LEU A 181 -1.74 10.58 -8.10
C LEU A 181 -0.98 11.84 -8.53
N GLU A 182 -1.00 12.19 -9.81
CA GLU A 182 -0.36 13.40 -10.34
C GLU A 182 -0.97 14.68 -9.76
N ARG A 183 -2.28 14.75 -9.75
CA ARG A 183 -3.03 15.94 -9.34
C ARG A 183 -3.04 16.14 -7.81
N GLU A 184 -3.23 15.07 -7.05
CA GLU A 184 -3.51 15.17 -5.63
C GLU A 184 -2.31 14.85 -4.72
N VAL A 185 -1.29 14.14 -5.23
CA VAL A 185 -0.26 13.53 -4.38
C VAL A 185 1.16 13.89 -4.79
N ALA A 186 1.43 13.95 -6.10
CA ALA A 186 2.77 14.12 -6.62
C ALA A 186 3.30 15.53 -6.29
N ALA A 187 4.39 15.56 -5.55
CA ALA A 187 5.05 16.80 -5.15
C ALA A 187 6.56 16.55 -4.95
N THR A 188 7.34 17.60 -4.97
CA THR A 188 8.75 17.55 -4.55
C THR A 188 9.04 18.60 -3.49
N ARG A 189 10.22 18.55 -2.90
CA ARG A 189 10.65 19.46 -1.85
C ARG A 189 11.71 20.42 -2.37
N VAL A 190 11.52 21.72 -2.07
CA VAL A 190 12.44 22.82 -2.41
C VAL A 190 12.75 23.60 -1.14
N GLY A 191 13.98 24.05 -0.99
CA GLY A 191 14.44 24.82 0.16
C GLY A 191 15.64 24.21 0.87
N ALA A 192 16.07 24.84 1.96
CA ALA A 192 17.19 24.39 2.77
C ALA A 192 16.76 23.32 3.78
N THR A 193 17.56 22.27 3.92
CA THR A 193 17.30 21.13 4.84
C THR A 193 18.05 21.25 6.17
N GLY A 194 18.64 22.41 6.50
CA GLY A 194 19.31 22.65 7.79
C GLY A 194 18.33 22.88 8.94
N PRO A 195 18.82 22.98 10.19
CA PRO A 195 17.98 23.20 11.38
C PRO A 195 17.08 24.43 11.27
N ASP A 196 17.55 25.49 10.59
CA ASP A 196 16.84 26.74 10.39
C ASP A 196 16.26 26.87 8.97
N GLY A 197 16.29 25.79 8.18
CA GLY A 197 15.87 25.78 6.80
C GLY A 197 14.38 25.54 6.60
N ALA A 198 13.70 26.37 5.82
CA ALA A 198 12.32 26.13 5.41
C ALA A 198 12.29 25.23 4.16
N VAL A 199 11.44 24.21 4.19
CA VAL A 199 11.21 23.27 3.09
C VAL A 199 9.77 23.42 2.59
N ALA A 200 9.61 23.81 1.34
CA ALA A 200 8.32 23.90 0.67
C ALA A 200 8.06 22.65 -0.18
N HIS A 201 6.81 22.17 -0.17
CA HIS A 201 6.30 21.16 -1.07
C HIS A 201 5.71 21.85 -2.30
N VAL A 202 6.34 21.64 -3.45
CA VAL A 202 5.98 22.30 -4.71
C VAL A 202 5.44 21.30 -5.72
N ASP A 203 4.60 21.82 -6.61
CA ASP A 203 3.91 21.03 -7.62
C ASP A 203 4.89 20.59 -8.71
N VAL A 204 4.60 19.47 -9.33
CA VAL A 204 5.39 18.85 -10.39
C VAL A 204 4.59 18.82 -11.69
N ALA A 205 5.29 18.77 -12.82
CA ALA A 205 4.70 18.73 -14.16
C ALA A 205 4.29 17.28 -14.56
N GLY A 206 3.63 16.58 -13.63
CA GLY A 206 3.25 15.18 -13.78
C GLY A 206 4.32 14.19 -13.32
N VAL A 207 4.01 12.90 -13.41
CA VAL A 207 4.94 11.81 -13.17
C VAL A 207 5.35 11.13 -14.48
N VAL A 208 6.46 10.43 -14.45
CA VAL A 208 6.90 9.50 -15.50
C VAL A 208 6.76 8.10 -14.97
N ALA A 209 5.98 7.27 -15.64
CA ALA A 209 5.73 5.91 -15.21
C ALA A 209 5.84 4.92 -16.38
N ALA A 210 6.19 3.67 -16.06
CA ALA A 210 6.17 2.54 -16.98
C ALA A 210 5.25 1.46 -16.42
N ALA A 211 4.30 0.99 -17.22
CA ALA A 211 3.31 -0.01 -16.84
C ALA A 211 3.63 -1.37 -17.47
N PHE A 212 3.41 -2.46 -16.71
CA PHE A 212 3.69 -3.84 -17.11
C PHE A 212 2.54 -4.74 -16.70
N ASP A 213 1.91 -5.39 -17.66
CA ASP A 213 0.80 -6.31 -17.40
C ASP A 213 1.30 -7.71 -17.07
N HIS A 214 0.65 -8.30 -16.09
CA HIS A 214 0.83 -9.69 -15.73
C HIS A 214 -0.52 -10.40 -15.60
N TYR A 215 -0.58 -11.67 -15.99
CA TYR A 215 -1.84 -12.42 -16.13
C TYR A 215 -2.06 -13.43 -15.03
N ASP A 216 -1.00 -13.91 -14.40
CA ASP A 216 -1.04 -15.02 -13.46
C ASP A 216 -0.35 -14.70 -12.13
N SER A 217 -0.75 -15.44 -11.10
CA SER A 217 -0.02 -15.53 -9.85
C SER A 217 1.18 -16.47 -10.00
N ARG A 218 2.13 -16.43 -9.05
CA ARG A 218 3.23 -17.41 -9.02
C ARG A 218 2.79 -18.87 -8.86
N ALA A 219 1.55 -19.12 -8.50
CA ALA A 219 0.96 -20.45 -8.43
C ALA A 219 0.23 -20.84 -9.74
N GLY A 220 0.33 -20.04 -10.79
CA GLY A 220 -0.34 -20.27 -12.07
C GLY A 220 -1.85 -19.99 -12.06
N ASP A 221 -2.38 -19.39 -10.99
CA ASP A 221 -3.79 -18.99 -10.98
C ASP A 221 -4.00 -17.68 -11.76
N PRO A 222 -5.17 -17.45 -12.39
CA PRO A 222 -5.46 -16.20 -13.05
C PRO A 222 -5.42 -15.04 -12.05
N GLN A 223 -4.65 -14.03 -12.39
CA GLN A 223 -4.54 -12.78 -11.63
C GLN A 223 -4.12 -11.68 -12.57
N LEU A 224 -5.11 -11.03 -13.17
CA LEU A 224 -4.87 -9.84 -14.00
C LEU A 224 -4.41 -8.70 -13.10
N HIS A 225 -3.22 -8.17 -13.36
CA HIS A 225 -2.66 -7.05 -12.61
C HIS A 225 -1.62 -6.29 -13.43
N THR A 226 -1.51 -4.99 -13.15
CA THR A 226 -0.54 -4.10 -13.78
C THR A 226 0.40 -3.52 -12.73
N HIS A 227 1.71 -3.63 -12.97
CA HIS A 227 2.73 -2.90 -12.25
C HIS A 227 2.93 -1.53 -12.88
N VAL A 228 2.67 -0.45 -12.16
CA VAL A 228 2.95 0.92 -12.59
C VAL A 228 4.15 1.43 -11.80
N VAL A 229 5.28 1.52 -12.47
CA VAL A 229 6.54 1.97 -11.90
C VAL A 229 6.68 3.46 -12.11
N VAL A 230 6.35 4.22 -11.07
CA VAL A 230 6.51 5.67 -11.05
C VAL A 230 7.96 6.01 -10.73
N SER A 231 8.63 6.72 -11.64
CA SER A 231 10.00 7.23 -11.42
C SER A 231 10.05 8.20 -10.25
N ASN A 232 11.14 8.20 -9.49
CA ASN A 232 11.33 9.22 -8.48
C ASN A 232 11.89 10.54 -9.04
N LYS A 233 12.01 10.68 -10.36
CA LYS A 233 12.43 11.90 -11.04
C LYS A 233 11.22 12.65 -11.56
N VAL A 234 11.07 13.88 -11.09
CA VAL A 234 9.96 14.77 -11.45
C VAL A 234 10.47 16.16 -11.78
N LEU A 235 9.83 16.81 -12.75
CA LEU A 235 10.13 18.20 -13.13
C LEU A 235 9.27 19.15 -12.29
N THR A 236 9.88 20.13 -11.65
CA THR A 236 9.15 21.17 -10.94
C THR A 236 8.54 22.19 -11.90
N VAL A 237 7.27 22.54 -11.66
CA VAL A 237 6.58 23.58 -12.45
C VAL A 237 7.23 24.96 -12.23
N GLN A 238 7.69 25.24 -11.01
CA GLN A 238 8.14 26.58 -10.61
C GLN A 238 9.43 27.04 -11.30
N ASP A 239 10.41 26.14 -11.48
CA ASP A 239 11.76 26.51 -11.98
C ASP A 239 12.30 25.56 -13.06
N GLY A 240 11.49 24.62 -13.54
CA GLY A 240 11.87 23.70 -14.59
C GLY A 240 13.04 22.76 -14.26
N ARG A 241 13.30 22.49 -12.97
CA ARG A 241 14.40 21.61 -12.55
C ARG A 241 13.92 20.22 -12.20
N TRP A 242 14.66 19.21 -12.62
CA TRP A 242 14.44 17.83 -12.20
C TRP A 242 14.84 17.62 -10.74
N ARG A 243 13.95 16.99 -9.97
CA ARG A 243 14.11 16.70 -8.54
C ARG A 243 13.59 15.32 -8.19
N THR A 244 13.77 14.95 -6.93
CA THR A 244 13.27 13.69 -6.39
C THR A 244 11.82 13.85 -5.92
N LEU A 245 10.95 12.96 -6.37
CA LEU A 245 9.55 12.85 -5.92
C LEU A 245 9.48 12.63 -4.39
N ALA A 246 8.60 13.34 -3.72
CA ALA A 246 8.41 13.19 -2.28
C ALA A 246 7.74 11.85 -1.95
N GLY A 247 8.48 10.91 -1.36
CA GLY A 247 7.98 9.55 -1.10
C GLY A 247 6.92 9.47 0.00
N ARG A 248 6.97 10.36 1.01
CA ARG A 248 6.03 10.31 2.13
C ARG A 248 4.56 10.44 1.73
N PRO A 249 4.16 11.39 0.85
CA PRO A 249 2.81 11.45 0.31
C PRO A 249 2.41 10.17 -0.43
N MET A 250 3.31 9.60 -1.25
CA MET A 250 3.08 8.35 -1.97
C MET A 250 2.75 7.17 -1.03
N HIS A 251 3.44 7.06 0.11
CA HIS A 251 3.13 6.04 1.12
C HIS A 251 1.79 6.28 1.81
N SER A 252 1.45 7.53 2.08
CA SER A 252 0.25 7.91 2.84
C SER A 252 -1.04 7.61 2.08
N VAL A 253 -1.02 7.70 0.75
CA VAL A 253 -2.20 7.61 -0.11
C VAL A 253 -2.57 6.18 -0.52
N VAL A 254 -1.67 5.19 -0.35
CA VAL A 254 -1.82 3.82 -0.92
C VAL A 254 -3.18 3.19 -0.62
N VAL A 255 -3.70 3.36 0.60
CA VAL A 255 -5.00 2.77 0.98
C VAL A 255 -6.13 3.49 0.26
N ALA A 256 -6.09 4.82 0.18
CA ALA A 256 -7.10 5.60 -0.54
C ALA A 256 -7.11 5.25 -2.04
N VAL A 257 -5.93 5.17 -2.66
CA VAL A 257 -5.78 4.74 -4.06
C VAL A 257 -6.32 3.32 -4.27
N SER A 258 -6.09 2.40 -3.32
CA SER A 258 -6.60 1.03 -3.42
C SER A 258 -8.13 0.97 -3.41
N GLU A 259 -8.78 1.76 -2.56
CA GLU A 259 -10.25 1.77 -2.48
C GLU A 259 -10.88 2.55 -3.66
N LEU A 260 -10.25 3.65 -4.08
CA LEU A 260 -10.69 4.40 -5.26
C LEU A 260 -10.55 3.56 -6.54
N TYR A 261 -9.44 2.80 -6.68
CA TYR A 261 -9.25 1.88 -7.79
C TYR A 261 -10.36 0.81 -7.84
N ASN A 262 -10.70 0.21 -6.71
CA ASN A 262 -11.80 -0.77 -6.65
C ASN A 262 -13.10 -0.17 -7.16
N ALA A 263 -13.41 1.04 -6.74
CA ALA A 263 -14.63 1.74 -7.08
C ALA A 263 -14.65 2.16 -8.57
N ALA A 264 -13.54 2.71 -9.09
CA ALA A 264 -13.39 3.10 -10.49
C ALA A 264 -13.50 1.87 -11.43
N LEU A 265 -12.80 0.77 -11.09
CA LEU A 265 -12.89 -0.48 -11.84
C LEU A 265 -14.32 -1.04 -11.84
N ALA A 266 -15.02 -0.99 -10.70
CA ALA A 266 -16.39 -1.46 -10.60
C ALA A 266 -17.33 -0.62 -11.49
N ASP A 267 -17.16 0.70 -11.52
CA ASP A 267 -17.93 1.57 -12.41
C ASP A 267 -17.67 1.23 -13.88
N GLN A 268 -16.39 1.05 -14.26
CA GLN A 268 -16.02 0.69 -15.64
C GLN A 268 -16.66 -0.65 -16.03
N LEU A 269 -16.50 -1.70 -15.22
CA LEU A 269 -17.03 -3.03 -15.54
C LEU A 269 -18.56 -3.08 -15.53
N THR A 270 -19.23 -2.34 -14.64
CA THR A 270 -20.69 -2.21 -14.68
C THR A 270 -21.13 -1.52 -15.97
N ARG A 271 -20.41 -0.49 -16.45
CA ARG A 271 -20.74 0.20 -17.71
C ARG A 271 -20.57 -0.69 -18.94
N VAL A 272 -19.50 -1.49 -19.00
CA VAL A 272 -19.19 -2.27 -20.22
C VAL A 272 -19.80 -3.66 -20.23
N LEU A 273 -19.97 -4.31 -19.07
CA LEU A 273 -20.48 -5.67 -18.95
C LEU A 273 -21.85 -5.77 -18.24
N GLY A 274 -22.34 -4.69 -17.61
CA GLY A 274 -23.59 -4.71 -16.86
C GLY A 274 -23.53 -5.51 -15.55
N VAL A 275 -22.33 -5.86 -15.07
CA VAL A 275 -22.17 -6.68 -13.86
C VAL A 275 -22.52 -5.91 -12.60
N GLU A 276 -23.13 -6.62 -11.64
CA GLU A 276 -23.40 -6.13 -10.29
C GLU A 276 -22.32 -6.62 -9.31
N TRP A 277 -22.29 -6.02 -8.12
CA TRP A 277 -21.23 -6.24 -7.15
C TRP A 277 -21.80 -6.55 -5.78
N GLU A 278 -21.21 -7.51 -5.11
CA GLU A 278 -21.56 -7.90 -3.75
C GLU A 278 -20.36 -7.82 -2.79
N ALA A 279 -20.66 -7.49 -1.55
CA ALA A 279 -19.67 -7.47 -0.47
C ALA A 279 -19.56 -8.88 0.14
N ARG A 280 -18.38 -9.50 0.04
CA ARG A 280 -18.08 -10.80 0.64
C ARG A 280 -17.26 -10.66 1.90
N GLU A 281 -17.73 -11.23 2.99
CA GLU A 281 -17.04 -11.21 4.27
C GLU A 281 -15.68 -11.94 4.20
N ARG A 282 -14.66 -11.35 4.84
CA ARG A 282 -13.29 -11.89 4.83
C ARG A 282 -12.79 -12.32 6.21
N GLY A 283 -13.71 -12.52 7.15
CA GLY A 283 -13.42 -12.81 8.55
C GLY A 283 -13.28 -11.57 9.42
N ARG A 284 -13.15 -11.78 10.71
CA ARG A 284 -13.14 -10.74 11.74
C ARG A 284 -12.01 -9.74 11.50
N ASP A 285 -12.30 -8.47 11.72
CA ASP A 285 -11.38 -7.34 11.62
C ASP A 285 -10.81 -7.07 10.21
N ARG A 286 -11.46 -7.57 9.16
CA ARG A 286 -11.13 -7.26 7.75
C ARG A 286 -12.32 -6.59 7.07
N ASN A 287 -12.03 -5.57 6.25
CA ASN A 287 -13.06 -5.00 5.39
C ASN A 287 -13.53 -6.05 4.38
N PRO A 288 -14.83 -6.08 4.00
CA PRO A 288 -15.35 -6.96 2.97
C PRO A 288 -14.54 -6.84 1.67
N ALA A 289 -14.49 -7.90 0.88
CA ALA A 289 -14.04 -7.83 -0.50
C ALA A 289 -15.26 -7.63 -1.40
N TRP A 290 -15.16 -6.70 -2.34
CA TRP A 290 -16.16 -6.55 -3.37
C TRP A 290 -15.81 -7.44 -4.55
N GLU A 291 -16.73 -8.35 -4.87
CA GLU A 291 -16.59 -9.31 -5.97
C GLU A 291 -17.80 -9.19 -6.89
N ILE A 292 -17.69 -9.66 -8.11
CA ILE A 292 -18.83 -9.66 -9.05
C ILE A 292 -19.90 -10.63 -8.53
N GLU A 293 -21.13 -10.14 -8.40
CA GLU A 293 -22.28 -10.93 -7.98
C GLU A 293 -22.56 -12.09 -8.95
N GLY A 294 -22.90 -13.27 -8.42
CA GLY A 294 -23.18 -14.46 -9.21
C GLY A 294 -21.97 -15.25 -9.68
N VAL A 295 -20.73 -14.80 -9.40
CA VAL A 295 -19.55 -15.64 -9.60
C VAL A 295 -19.41 -16.63 -8.43
N PRO A 296 -19.41 -17.97 -8.69
CA PRO A 296 -19.40 -18.98 -7.62
C PRO A 296 -18.16 -18.89 -6.73
N ASP A 297 -18.34 -18.97 -5.41
CA ASP A 297 -17.27 -18.97 -4.42
C ASP A 297 -16.29 -20.13 -4.62
N GLU A 298 -16.79 -21.30 -5.03
CA GLU A 298 -15.96 -22.45 -5.32
C GLU A 298 -14.98 -22.17 -6.46
N LEU A 299 -15.40 -21.40 -7.48
CA LEU A 299 -14.55 -21.03 -8.59
C LEU A 299 -13.50 -19.99 -8.18
N VAL A 300 -13.89 -19.01 -7.37
CA VAL A 300 -12.97 -18.03 -6.79
C VAL A 300 -11.94 -18.73 -5.89
N THR A 301 -12.38 -19.73 -5.12
CA THR A 301 -11.52 -20.54 -4.25
C THR A 301 -10.57 -21.43 -5.05
N GLU A 302 -11.02 -22.06 -6.12
CA GLU A 302 -10.18 -22.87 -7.02
C GLU A 302 -8.99 -22.03 -7.52
N PHE A 303 -9.21 -20.80 -7.91
CA PHE A 303 -8.19 -19.88 -8.41
C PHE A 303 -7.48 -19.05 -7.33
N SER A 304 -7.58 -19.43 -6.06
CA SER A 304 -6.93 -18.74 -4.94
C SER A 304 -5.84 -19.58 -4.26
N THR A 305 -5.16 -20.45 -5.00
CA THR A 305 -4.12 -21.38 -4.49
C THR A 305 -3.03 -20.65 -3.71
N ARG A 306 -2.52 -19.56 -4.26
CA ARG A 306 -1.47 -18.76 -3.61
C ARG A 306 -1.91 -18.24 -2.24
N SER A 307 -3.13 -17.71 -2.15
CA SER A 307 -3.68 -17.19 -0.88
C SER A 307 -3.86 -18.29 0.14
N ARG A 308 -4.39 -19.46 -0.27
CA ARG A 308 -4.57 -20.62 0.60
C ARG A 308 -3.25 -21.13 1.18
N HIS A 309 -2.20 -21.23 0.35
CA HIS A 309 -0.87 -21.65 0.83
C HIS A 309 -0.28 -20.65 1.85
N ILE A 310 -0.42 -19.34 1.61
CA ILE A 310 0.05 -18.30 2.54
C ILE A 310 -0.74 -18.37 3.86
N GLU A 311 -2.06 -18.52 3.82
CA GLU A 311 -2.88 -18.60 5.04
C GLU A 311 -2.55 -19.86 5.84
N ALA A 312 -2.44 -21.03 5.20
CA ALA A 312 -2.06 -22.27 5.85
C ALA A 312 -0.69 -22.18 6.55
N GLU A 313 0.31 -21.63 5.87
CA GLU A 313 1.64 -21.45 6.45
C GLU A 313 1.64 -20.39 7.56
N LYS A 314 0.89 -19.31 7.41
CA LYS A 314 0.71 -18.29 8.46
C LYS A 314 0.10 -18.94 9.72
N ASP A 315 -0.94 -19.77 9.56
CA ASP A 315 -1.60 -20.43 10.69
C ASP A 315 -0.66 -21.43 11.37
N ARG A 316 0.17 -22.14 10.62
CA ARG A 316 1.23 -23.00 11.15
C ARG A 316 2.25 -22.18 11.97
N LEU A 317 2.68 -21.03 11.46
CA LEU A 317 3.62 -20.13 12.17
C LEU A 317 3.00 -19.54 13.43
N ILE A 318 1.71 -19.19 13.41
CA ILE A 318 0.95 -18.72 14.58
C ILE A 318 0.88 -19.83 15.65
N ALA A 319 0.54 -21.05 15.26
CA ALA A 319 0.50 -22.20 16.18
C ALA A 319 1.87 -22.44 16.83
N GLY A 320 2.97 -22.39 16.06
CA GLY A 320 4.33 -22.46 16.58
C GLY A 320 4.68 -21.33 17.56
N TYR A 321 4.21 -20.11 17.25
CA TYR A 321 4.39 -18.96 18.16
C TYR A 321 3.65 -19.18 19.48
N VAL A 322 2.40 -19.64 19.45
CA VAL A 322 1.59 -19.94 20.65
C VAL A 322 2.23 -21.03 21.48
N ALA A 323 2.70 -22.13 20.85
CA ALA A 323 3.39 -23.22 21.54
C ALA A 323 4.68 -22.72 22.26
N LYS A 324 5.43 -21.83 21.62
CA LYS A 324 6.69 -21.29 22.19
C LYS A 324 6.47 -20.25 23.29
N HIS A 325 5.44 -19.40 23.18
CA HIS A 325 5.26 -18.23 24.03
C HIS A 325 4.08 -18.31 24.99
N GLY A 326 3.24 -19.34 24.88
CA GLY A 326 2.05 -19.55 25.72
C GLY A 326 0.95 -18.49 25.56
N ARG A 327 1.00 -17.66 24.52
CA ARG A 327 0.04 -16.57 24.26
C ARG A 327 -0.16 -16.32 22.78
N GLN A 328 -1.30 -15.71 22.41
CA GLN A 328 -1.57 -15.28 21.05
C GLN A 328 -0.61 -14.15 20.59
N PRO A 329 -0.17 -14.17 19.33
CA PRO A 329 0.66 -13.09 18.79
C PRO A 329 -0.15 -11.80 18.65
N SER A 330 0.51 -10.65 18.85
CA SER A 330 -0.09 -9.34 18.57
C SER A 330 -0.37 -9.17 17.06
N ALA A 331 -1.27 -8.25 16.70
CA ALA A 331 -1.56 -7.93 15.30
C ALA A 331 -0.29 -7.62 14.48
N ARG A 332 0.66 -6.87 15.05
CA ARG A 332 1.97 -6.58 14.44
C ARG A 332 2.79 -7.85 14.21
N THR A 333 2.76 -8.80 15.15
CA THR A 333 3.45 -10.09 15.03
C THR A 333 2.80 -10.94 13.95
N VAL A 334 1.45 -10.99 13.89
CA VAL A 334 0.71 -11.68 12.82
C VAL A 334 1.09 -11.16 11.44
N LEU A 335 1.22 -9.84 11.26
CA LEU A 335 1.68 -9.25 10.00
C LEU A 335 3.09 -9.72 9.62
N LYS A 336 4.02 -9.81 10.60
CA LYS A 336 5.37 -10.33 10.35
C LYS A 336 5.34 -11.82 9.97
N LEU A 337 4.57 -12.64 10.68
CA LEU A 337 4.41 -14.06 10.39
C LEU A 337 3.79 -14.28 9.00
N ARG A 338 2.80 -13.46 8.61
CA ARG A 338 2.23 -13.49 7.26
C ARG A 338 3.26 -13.11 6.18
N ALA A 339 4.10 -12.11 6.43
CA ALA A 339 5.18 -11.75 5.51
C ALA A 339 6.19 -12.89 5.35
N GLN A 340 6.55 -13.56 6.46
CA GLN A 340 7.41 -14.76 6.46
C GLN A 340 6.75 -15.91 5.68
N ALA A 341 5.47 -16.20 5.92
CA ALA A 341 4.70 -17.21 5.18
C ALA A 341 4.69 -16.92 3.67
N THR A 342 4.51 -15.65 3.30
CA THR A 342 4.52 -15.20 1.90
C THR A 342 5.86 -15.50 1.21
N LEU A 343 6.98 -15.36 1.91
CA LEU A 343 8.30 -15.68 1.38
C LEU A 343 8.54 -17.19 1.34
N ALA A 344 8.23 -17.90 2.42
CA ALA A 344 8.47 -19.34 2.56
C ALA A 344 7.68 -20.19 1.54
N THR A 345 6.45 -19.75 1.21
CA THR A 345 5.59 -20.45 0.25
C THR A 345 5.72 -19.94 -1.18
N ARG A 346 6.75 -19.15 -1.49
CA ARG A 346 6.90 -18.51 -2.81
C ARG A 346 7.46 -19.50 -3.84
N PRO A 347 6.65 -20.00 -4.81
CA PRO A 347 7.17 -20.86 -5.86
C PRO A 347 8.05 -20.07 -6.85
N GLU A 348 8.86 -20.78 -7.62
CA GLU A 348 9.55 -20.19 -8.75
C GLU A 348 8.56 -19.74 -9.82
N LYS A 349 8.91 -18.64 -10.50
CA LYS A 349 8.06 -18.10 -11.57
C LYS A 349 8.29 -18.94 -12.84
N GLN A 350 7.22 -19.53 -13.34
CA GLN A 350 7.20 -20.17 -14.66
C GLN A 350 6.72 -19.15 -15.69
N VAL A 351 7.38 -19.10 -16.84
CA VAL A 351 6.95 -18.27 -17.97
C VAL A 351 6.18 -19.16 -18.93
N ARG A 352 4.90 -18.85 -19.14
CA ARG A 352 3.96 -19.63 -19.95
C ARG A 352 3.23 -18.70 -20.91
N SER A 353 2.72 -19.22 -22.02
CA SER A 353 1.88 -18.47 -22.93
C SER A 353 0.48 -18.22 -22.31
N LEU A 354 -0.17 -17.11 -22.69
CA LEU A 354 -1.54 -16.87 -22.28
C LEU A 354 -2.48 -17.96 -22.82
N ALA A 355 -2.17 -18.52 -23.98
CA ALA A 355 -2.92 -19.62 -24.57
C ALA A 355 -2.92 -20.86 -23.67
N ASP A 356 -1.75 -21.30 -23.20
CA ASP A 356 -1.62 -22.46 -22.31
C ASP A 356 -2.28 -22.21 -20.97
N LEU A 357 -2.09 -21.02 -20.42
CA LEU A 357 -2.73 -20.61 -19.16
C LEU A 357 -4.26 -20.63 -19.30
N THR A 358 -4.82 -20.04 -20.35
CA THR A 358 -6.26 -19.99 -20.59
C THR A 358 -6.84 -21.40 -20.78
N ALA A 359 -6.15 -22.26 -21.51
CA ALA A 359 -6.58 -23.64 -21.71
C ALA A 359 -6.66 -24.41 -20.38
N GLU A 360 -5.62 -24.28 -19.52
CA GLU A 360 -5.61 -24.87 -18.20
C GLU A 360 -6.72 -24.28 -17.29
N TRP A 361 -6.86 -22.95 -17.27
CA TRP A 361 -7.89 -22.30 -16.44
C TRP A 361 -9.29 -22.72 -16.85
N ARG A 362 -9.60 -22.82 -18.15
CA ARG A 362 -10.88 -23.32 -18.66
C ARG A 362 -11.12 -24.76 -18.23
N GLN A 363 -10.11 -25.64 -18.30
CA GLN A 363 -10.21 -27.01 -17.84
C GLN A 363 -10.48 -27.10 -16.33
N ARG A 364 -9.77 -26.33 -15.51
CA ARG A 364 -9.97 -26.25 -14.07
C ARG A 364 -11.35 -25.73 -13.71
N ALA A 365 -11.77 -24.64 -14.33
CA ALA A 365 -13.10 -24.05 -14.14
C ALA A 365 -14.22 -25.01 -14.60
N GLY A 366 -14.05 -25.69 -15.73
CA GLY A 366 -15.02 -26.67 -16.22
C GLY A 366 -15.27 -27.81 -15.24
N ARG A 367 -14.25 -28.28 -14.53
CA ARG A 367 -14.37 -29.30 -13.47
C ARG A 367 -15.22 -28.79 -12.28
N VAL A 368 -14.98 -27.55 -11.85
CA VAL A 368 -15.75 -26.93 -10.76
C VAL A 368 -17.19 -26.66 -11.17
N LEU A 369 -17.39 -26.05 -12.33
CA LEU A 369 -18.69 -25.67 -12.85
C LEU A 369 -19.51 -26.86 -13.37
N ARG A 370 -18.89 -28.02 -13.63
CA ARG A 370 -19.48 -29.23 -14.28
C ARG A 370 -20.12 -28.90 -15.64
N ARG A 371 -19.57 -27.92 -16.35
CA ARG A 371 -19.98 -27.47 -17.70
C ARG A 371 -18.85 -26.73 -18.38
N ASP A 372 -19.01 -26.45 -19.68
CA ASP A 372 -18.03 -25.64 -20.41
C ASP A 372 -17.87 -24.25 -19.77
N ALA A 373 -16.62 -23.91 -19.43
CA ALA A 373 -16.30 -22.69 -18.70
C ALA A 373 -16.46 -21.43 -19.58
N ASN A 374 -16.11 -21.52 -20.87
CA ASN A 374 -16.29 -20.41 -21.81
C ASN A 374 -17.77 -20.16 -22.11
N GLY A 375 -18.55 -21.23 -22.32
CA GLY A 375 -20.00 -21.14 -22.47
C GLY A 375 -20.67 -20.55 -21.22
N TRP A 376 -20.22 -20.90 -20.02
CA TRP A 376 -20.67 -20.29 -18.77
C TRP A 376 -20.38 -18.79 -18.74
N ALA A 377 -19.13 -18.37 -19.00
CA ALA A 377 -18.76 -16.96 -18.98
C ALA A 377 -19.58 -16.14 -19.99
N ARG A 378 -19.77 -16.66 -21.19
CA ARG A 378 -20.58 -16.02 -22.24
C ARG A 378 -22.06 -15.87 -21.83
N THR A 379 -22.65 -16.91 -21.25
CA THR A 379 -24.03 -16.84 -20.74
C THR A 379 -24.13 -15.84 -19.59
N PHE A 380 -23.16 -15.86 -18.68
CA PHE A 380 -23.08 -14.93 -17.55
C PHE A 380 -23.02 -13.47 -18.01
N THR A 381 -22.07 -13.11 -18.89
CA THR A 381 -21.93 -11.74 -19.38
C THR A 381 -23.12 -11.31 -20.28
N ALA A 382 -23.72 -12.21 -21.04
CA ALA A 382 -24.93 -11.91 -21.81
C ALA A 382 -26.14 -11.63 -20.91
N SER A 383 -26.29 -12.36 -19.78
CA SER A 383 -27.41 -12.14 -18.86
C SER A 383 -27.33 -10.80 -18.12
N THR A 384 -26.14 -10.23 -17.99
CA THR A 384 -25.90 -8.93 -17.33
C THR A 384 -25.95 -7.75 -18.31
N ALA A 385 -25.71 -7.98 -19.61
CA ALA A 385 -25.59 -6.92 -20.62
C ALA A 385 -26.87 -6.08 -20.80
N ASP A 386 -28.05 -6.72 -20.70
CA ASP A 386 -29.36 -6.10 -20.89
C ASP A 386 -29.97 -5.52 -19.60
N ALA A 387 -29.29 -5.65 -18.46
CA ALA A 387 -29.77 -5.12 -17.19
C ALA A 387 -29.80 -3.57 -17.21
N PRO A 388 -30.85 -2.91 -16.69
CA PRO A 388 -30.93 -1.46 -16.64
C PRO A 388 -29.83 -0.93 -15.71
N ARG A 389 -28.89 -0.18 -16.27
CA ARG A 389 -27.74 0.36 -15.54
C ARG A 389 -28.14 1.61 -14.77
N ARG A 390 -28.26 1.50 -13.47
CA ARG A 390 -28.45 2.66 -12.60
C ARG A 390 -27.09 3.26 -12.26
N VAL A 391 -26.71 4.31 -12.98
CA VAL A 391 -25.51 5.09 -12.72
C VAL A 391 -25.90 6.49 -12.28
N LEU A 392 -25.19 7.02 -11.29
CA LEU A 392 -25.39 8.35 -10.73
C LEU A 392 -24.46 9.36 -11.40
N ARG A 393 -24.93 10.56 -11.59
CA ARG A 393 -24.09 11.74 -11.80
C ARG A 393 -23.89 12.46 -10.47
N ALA A 394 -22.91 13.33 -10.41
CA ALA A 394 -22.66 14.11 -9.20
C ALA A 394 -23.90 14.92 -8.78
N ASP A 395 -24.61 15.48 -9.74
CA ASP A 395 -25.83 16.29 -9.51
C ASP A 395 -27.02 15.46 -9.00
N ASP A 396 -27.00 14.14 -9.15
CA ASP A 396 -28.05 13.23 -8.67
C ASP A 396 -27.98 12.99 -7.16
N VAL A 397 -26.88 13.39 -6.51
CA VAL A 397 -26.62 13.13 -5.08
C VAL A 397 -26.94 14.36 -4.23
N PRO A 398 -27.98 14.32 -3.39
CA PRO A 398 -28.34 15.43 -2.53
C PRO A 398 -27.26 15.75 -1.48
N LEU A 399 -27.05 17.03 -1.16
CA LEU A 399 -26.03 17.47 -0.21
C LEU A 399 -26.28 17.01 1.24
N ASP A 400 -27.50 16.74 1.62
CA ASP A 400 -27.84 16.14 2.93
C ASP A 400 -27.37 14.70 3.01
N VAL A 401 -27.51 13.91 1.94
CA VAL A 401 -26.96 12.56 1.83
C VAL A 401 -25.43 12.59 1.89
N VAL A 402 -24.78 13.53 1.20
CA VAL A 402 -23.32 13.73 1.27
C VAL A 402 -22.87 13.99 2.73
N ARG A 403 -23.61 14.83 3.47
CA ARG A 403 -23.30 15.14 4.88
C ARG A 403 -23.51 13.93 5.79
N GLU A 404 -24.57 13.16 5.60
CA GLU A 404 -24.86 11.93 6.36
C GLU A 404 -23.76 10.88 6.14
N VAL A 405 -23.38 10.63 4.89
CA VAL A 405 -22.26 9.72 4.56
C VAL A 405 -20.95 10.24 5.14
N GLY A 406 -20.69 11.56 5.08
CA GLY A 406 -19.49 12.18 5.67
C GLY A 406 -19.42 11.98 7.19
N GLN A 407 -20.53 12.11 7.89
CA GLN A 407 -20.63 11.83 9.33
C GLN A 407 -20.31 10.34 9.62
N THR A 408 -20.92 9.43 8.87
CA THR A 408 -20.67 7.97 8.97
C THR A 408 -19.20 7.62 8.73
N VAL A 409 -18.57 8.26 7.74
CA VAL A 409 -17.14 8.09 7.44
C VAL A 409 -16.28 8.50 8.65
N MET A 410 -16.55 9.67 9.24
CA MET A 410 -15.80 10.17 10.40
C MET A 410 -15.95 9.24 11.60
N GLU A 411 -17.16 8.78 11.90
CA GLU A 411 -17.47 7.86 13.01
C GLU A 411 -16.74 6.51 12.80
N THR A 412 -16.85 5.91 11.61
CA THR A 412 -16.23 4.62 11.28
C THR A 412 -14.70 4.69 11.36
N VAL A 413 -14.09 5.81 10.96
CA VAL A 413 -12.65 6.02 11.12
C VAL A 413 -12.28 6.16 12.59
N GLY A 414 -13.10 6.88 13.37
CA GLY A 414 -12.92 7.10 14.81
C GLY A 414 -12.98 5.82 15.65
N GLU A 415 -13.75 4.81 15.23
CA GLU A 415 -13.79 3.48 15.88
C GLU A 415 -12.45 2.74 15.79
N LYS A 416 -11.68 2.99 14.73
CA LYS A 416 -10.45 2.26 14.42
C LYS A 416 -9.17 3.04 14.74
N ARG A 417 -9.28 4.37 14.92
CA ARG A 417 -8.14 5.29 15.05
C ARG A 417 -8.46 6.42 16.03
N SER A 418 -7.49 6.78 16.85
CA SER A 418 -7.58 7.99 17.69
C SER A 418 -7.32 9.28 16.91
N THR A 419 -6.57 9.18 15.81
CA THR A 419 -6.30 10.32 14.91
C THR A 419 -6.28 9.86 13.46
N TRP A 420 -6.65 10.76 12.55
CA TRP A 420 -6.68 10.48 11.11
C TRP A 420 -6.26 11.67 10.27
N THR A 421 -5.98 11.38 9.00
CA THR A 421 -5.69 12.37 7.95
C THR A 421 -6.78 12.32 6.88
N ARG A 422 -6.77 13.30 5.96
CA ARG A 422 -7.65 13.31 4.78
C ARG A 422 -7.62 11.98 4.01
N TRP A 423 -6.46 11.34 3.86
CA TRP A 423 -6.35 10.06 3.16
C TRP A 423 -7.04 8.89 3.88
N ASN A 424 -7.15 8.94 5.21
CA ASN A 424 -7.93 7.95 5.95
C ASN A 424 -9.43 8.14 5.71
N LEU A 425 -9.89 9.40 5.70
CA LEU A 425 -11.27 9.74 5.36
C LEU A 425 -11.60 9.37 3.91
N HIS A 426 -10.70 9.67 2.97
CA HIS A 426 -10.86 9.33 1.55
C HIS A 426 -10.99 7.81 1.33
N ALA A 427 -10.15 7.02 2.00
CA ALA A 427 -10.25 5.56 1.92
C ALA A 427 -11.58 5.04 2.45
N GLU A 428 -12.09 5.59 3.54
CA GLU A 428 -13.37 5.18 4.11
C GLU A 428 -14.55 5.69 3.28
N ALA A 429 -14.50 6.93 2.78
CA ALA A 429 -15.50 7.46 1.86
C ALA A 429 -15.64 6.58 0.61
N SER A 430 -14.52 6.18 0.00
CA SER A 430 -14.53 5.26 -1.14
C SER A 430 -15.17 3.91 -0.80
N ARG A 431 -15.02 3.40 0.44
CA ARG A 431 -15.67 2.16 0.90
C ARG A 431 -17.18 2.33 1.08
N GLN A 432 -17.60 3.43 1.72
CA GLN A 432 -19.02 3.72 1.93
C GLN A 432 -19.77 3.91 0.60
N LEU A 433 -19.09 4.50 -0.40
CA LEU A 433 -19.61 4.71 -1.74
C LEU A 433 -19.40 3.51 -2.68
N MET A 434 -18.78 2.41 -2.23
CA MET A 434 -18.45 1.28 -3.09
C MET A 434 -19.69 0.58 -3.67
N GLY A 435 -20.84 0.61 -3.00
CA GLY A 435 -22.11 0.12 -3.52
C GLY A 435 -22.77 1.01 -4.58
N TRP A 436 -22.29 2.24 -4.74
CA TRP A 436 -22.83 3.21 -5.68
C TRP A 436 -22.09 3.11 -7.02
N ARG A 437 -22.81 3.32 -8.13
CA ARG A 437 -22.24 3.32 -9.50
C ARG A 437 -22.32 4.71 -10.07
N PHE A 438 -21.22 5.20 -10.62
CA PHE A 438 -21.17 6.54 -11.21
C PHE A 438 -20.99 6.50 -12.72
N ALA A 439 -21.54 7.51 -13.39
CA ALA A 439 -21.51 7.63 -14.84
C ALA A 439 -20.08 7.91 -15.36
N SER A 440 -19.26 8.61 -14.57
CA SER A 440 -17.88 8.93 -14.90
C SER A 440 -16.99 8.90 -13.66
N ILE A 441 -15.67 8.90 -13.87
CA ILE A 441 -14.70 9.05 -12.76
C ILE A 441 -14.80 10.45 -12.13
N GLN A 442 -15.10 11.46 -12.93
CA GLN A 442 -15.27 12.83 -12.46
C GLN A 442 -16.46 12.94 -11.49
N ASP A 443 -17.59 12.29 -11.79
CA ASP A 443 -18.73 12.21 -10.89
C ASP A 443 -18.35 11.51 -9.58
N ARG A 444 -17.64 10.38 -9.68
CA ARG A 444 -17.17 9.64 -8.49
C ARG A 444 -16.22 10.47 -7.64
N GLU A 445 -15.22 11.09 -8.25
CA GLU A 445 -14.25 11.93 -7.54
C GLU A 445 -14.92 13.14 -6.89
N ALA A 446 -15.87 13.78 -7.59
CA ALA A 446 -16.62 14.92 -7.04
C ALA A 446 -17.39 14.51 -5.78
N ILE A 447 -18.18 13.44 -5.83
CA ILE A 447 -18.94 12.99 -4.66
C ILE A 447 -18.04 12.47 -3.55
N THR A 448 -17.01 11.69 -3.87
CA THR A 448 -16.04 11.24 -2.86
C THR A 448 -15.34 12.43 -2.19
N GLY A 449 -14.97 13.46 -2.96
CA GLY A 449 -14.38 14.71 -2.45
C GLY A 449 -15.32 15.45 -1.50
N LEU A 450 -16.58 15.65 -1.90
CA LEU A 450 -17.60 16.29 -1.05
C LEU A 450 -17.86 15.52 0.25
N VAL A 451 -17.91 14.18 0.20
CA VAL A 451 -18.04 13.34 1.40
C VAL A 451 -16.83 13.47 2.31
N VAL A 452 -15.61 13.51 1.75
CA VAL A 452 -14.37 13.72 2.52
C VAL A 452 -14.38 15.11 3.17
N ASP A 453 -14.78 16.14 2.44
CA ASP A 453 -14.88 17.51 2.98
C ASP A 453 -15.91 17.58 4.10
N ALA A 454 -17.07 16.93 3.96
CA ALA A 454 -18.07 16.81 5.02
C ALA A 454 -17.52 16.08 6.25
N ALA A 455 -16.77 14.98 6.06
CA ALA A 455 -16.13 14.25 7.15
C ALA A 455 -15.03 15.06 7.85
N GLU A 456 -14.26 15.87 7.12
CA GLU A 456 -13.29 16.81 7.70
C GLU A 456 -13.99 17.90 8.54
N HIS A 457 -15.11 18.45 8.07
CA HIS A 457 -15.90 19.43 8.81
C HIS A 457 -16.51 18.84 10.09
N ALA A 458 -16.89 17.57 10.06
CA ALA A 458 -17.37 16.83 11.25
C ALA A 458 -16.24 16.43 12.20
N SER A 459 -14.99 16.55 11.79
CA SER A 459 -13.81 16.18 12.58
C SER A 459 -13.23 17.37 13.33
N LEU A 460 -12.63 17.09 14.49
CA LEU A 460 -11.89 18.10 15.25
C LEU A 460 -10.45 18.17 14.73
N ARG A 461 -10.03 19.34 14.27
CA ARG A 461 -8.66 19.56 13.79
C ARG A 461 -7.67 19.64 14.95
N LEU A 462 -6.71 18.70 15.00
CA LEU A 462 -5.64 18.68 16.00
C LEU A 462 -4.40 19.46 15.56
N THR A 463 -4.15 19.54 14.25
CA THR A 463 -2.99 20.29 13.75
C THR A 463 -3.19 21.77 14.03
N PRO A 464 -2.30 22.42 14.83
CA PRO A 464 -2.43 23.83 15.15
C PRO A 464 -2.43 24.71 13.88
N PRO A 465 -3.10 25.87 13.92
CA PRO A 465 -2.95 26.87 12.87
C PRO A 465 -1.49 27.30 12.75
N GLU A 466 -1.10 27.83 11.60
CA GLU A 466 0.24 28.40 11.44
C GLU A 466 0.36 29.67 12.30
N LEU A 467 1.49 29.82 13.01
CA LEU A 467 1.78 30.99 13.83
C LEU A 467 1.96 32.26 13.01
N ALA A 468 2.36 32.10 11.73
CA ALA A 468 2.45 33.17 10.75
C ALA A 468 1.79 32.74 9.45
N SER A 469 1.09 33.65 8.79
CA SER A 469 0.46 33.36 7.50
C SER A 469 1.52 33.26 6.41
N SER A 470 1.51 32.15 5.68
CA SER A 470 2.38 31.98 4.50
C SER A 470 2.06 33.03 3.44
N PRO A 471 3.06 33.66 2.80
CA PRO A 471 2.85 34.51 1.63
C PRO A 471 2.09 33.78 0.52
N LEU A 472 1.31 34.51 -0.30
CA LEU A 472 0.46 33.92 -1.36
C LEU A 472 1.21 32.97 -2.29
N GLN A 473 2.45 33.30 -2.65
CA GLN A 473 3.31 32.46 -3.51
C GLN A 473 3.65 31.09 -2.92
N PHE A 474 3.51 30.93 -1.58
CA PHE A 474 3.73 29.69 -0.85
C PHE A 474 2.43 29.05 -0.38
N ARG A 475 1.29 29.45 -0.95
CA ARG A 475 -0.01 28.79 -0.74
C ARG A 475 -0.37 27.97 -1.97
N ARG A 476 -1.13 26.92 -1.74
CA ARG A 476 -1.80 26.14 -2.79
C ARG A 476 -3.09 26.83 -3.20
N VAL A 477 -3.73 26.33 -4.25
CA VAL A 477 -5.03 26.84 -4.74
C VAL A 477 -6.12 26.73 -3.64
N ASP A 478 -6.08 25.69 -2.81
CA ASP A 478 -6.95 25.46 -1.66
C ASP A 478 -6.64 26.36 -0.45
N GLY A 479 -5.69 27.29 -0.59
CA GLY A 479 -5.24 28.20 0.47
C GLY A 479 -4.30 27.59 1.50
N THR A 480 -4.00 26.29 1.44
CA THR A 480 -3.07 25.62 2.36
C THR A 480 -1.62 26.00 2.11
N SER A 481 -0.82 26.02 3.18
CA SER A 481 0.61 26.36 3.08
C SER A 481 1.42 25.26 2.41
N ARG A 482 2.32 25.66 1.48
CA ARG A 482 3.30 24.75 0.86
C ARG A 482 4.41 24.30 1.83
N PHE A 483 4.56 24.95 2.97
CA PHE A 483 5.51 24.51 4.02
C PHE A 483 4.99 23.29 4.81
N ARG A 484 3.73 22.92 4.61
CA ARG A 484 3.15 21.66 5.13
C ARG A 484 2.92 20.68 3.97
N PRO A 485 3.20 19.38 4.15
CA PRO A 485 2.83 18.39 3.14
C PRO A 485 1.32 18.44 2.87
N HIS A 486 0.91 18.23 1.61
CA HIS A 486 -0.51 18.16 1.26
C HIS A 486 -1.20 17.05 2.08
N ALA A 487 -2.44 17.28 2.49
CA ALA A 487 -3.26 16.35 3.27
C ALA A 487 -2.60 15.82 4.57
N SER A 488 -1.67 16.59 5.18
CA SER A 488 -0.97 16.19 6.41
C SER A 488 -1.64 16.67 7.70
N THR A 489 -2.77 17.39 7.60
CA THR A 489 -3.57 17.79 8.76
C THR A 489 -4.05 16.57 9.51
N LEU A 490 -3.88 16.59 10.84
CA LEU A 490 -4.38 15.55 11.74
C LEU A 490 -5.71 16.00 12.31
N PHE A 491 -6.63 15.07 12.37
CA PHE A 491 -7.96 15.20 12.93
C PHE A 491 -8.22 14.16 14.01
N SER A 492 -9.21 14.42 14.86
CA SER A 492 -9.83 13.50 15.81
C SER A 492 -11.32 13.79 15.86
N SER A 493 -12.03 13.30 16.88
CA SER A 493 -13.42 13.68 17.16
C SER A 493 -13.56 14.21 18.58
N GLU A 494 -14.56 15.06 18.81
CA GLU A 494 -14.89 15.55 20.15
C GLU A 494 -15.23 14.40 21.10
N VAL A 495 -15.89 13.35 20.60
CA VAL A 495 -16.25 12.15 21.38
C VAL A 495 -15.00 11.44 21.91
N LEU A 496 -13.96 11.30 21.08
CA LEU A 496 -12.70 10.67 21.48
C LEU A 496 -11.96 11.52 22.50
N LEU A 497 -11.86 12.84 22.31
CA LEU A 497 -11.21 13.73 23.27
C LEU A 497 -11.98 13.75 24.60
N ALA A 498 -13.30 13.84 24.58
CA ALA A 498 -14.10 13.76 25.80
C ALA A 498 -13.95 12.41 26.53
N ALA A 499 -13.76 11.31 25.78
CA ALA A 499 -13.45 10.01 26.38
C ALA A 499 -12.06 10.00 27.04
N GLU A 500 -11.06 10.61 26.41
CA GLU A 500 -9.71 10.77 26.94
C GLU A 500 -9.72 11.63 28.21
N ASP A 501 -10.43 12.77 28.21
CA ASP A 501 -10.60 13.64 29.38
C ASP A 501 -11.25 12.88 30.54
N ARG A 502 -12.29 12.07 30.28
CA ARG A 502 -12.91 11.22 31.30
C ARG A 502 -11.92 10.19 31.86
N LEU A 503 -11.07 9.61 31.04
CA LEU A 503 -10.04 8.67 31.49
C LEU A 503 -8.98 9.37 32.35
N LEU A 504 -8.54 10.56 31.94
CA LEU A 504 -7.60 11.38 32.70
C LEU A 504 -8.18 11.82 34.04
N ALA A 505 -9.43 12.29 34.07
CA ALA A 505 -10.14 12.64 35.29
C ALA A 505 -10.26 11.44 36.26
N ARG A 506 -10.61 10.26 35.73
CA ARG A 506 -10.63 9.03 36.52
C ARG A 506 -9.24 8.62 37.03
N ALA A 507 -8.19 8.78 36.21
CA ALA A 507 -6.82 8.51 36.62
C ALA A 507 -6.34 9.45 37.75
N ALA A 508 -6.83 10.69 37.77
CA ALA A 508 -6.55 11.67 38.82
C ALA A 508 -7.35 11.41 40.13
N THR A 509 -8.37 10.55 40.09
CA THR A 509 -9.19 10.24 41.27
C THR A 509 -8.42 9.35 42.24
N THR A 510 -8.23 9.79 43.49
CA THR A 510 -7.47 9.10 44.54
C THR A 510 -8.33 8.21 45.46
N ALA A 511 -9.59 7.97 45.10
CA ALA A 511 -10.56 7.18 45.89
C ALA A 511 -10.46 5.66 45.72
N GLY A 512 -9.34 5.14 45.17
CA GLY A 512 -9.12 3.70 45.01
C GLY A 512 -8.89 2.97 46.33
N PRO A 513 -9.21 1.67 46.44
CA PRO A 513 -8.93 0.90 47.65
C PRO A 513 -7.44 0.84 47.93
N VAL A 514 -7.07 1.06 49.18
CA VAL A 514 -5.67 0.99 49.66
C VAL A 514 -5.42 -0.40 50.25
N VAL A 515 -4.42 -1.09 49.73
CA VAL A 515 -3.98 -2.39 50.26
C VAL A 515 -2.77 -2.17 51.17
N PRO A 516 -2.76 -2.70 52.42
CA PRO A 516 -1.62 -2.59 53.30
C PRO A 516 -0.34 -3.16 52.67
N LEU A 517 0.81 -2.51 52.90
CA LEU A 517 2.11 -2.92 52.33
C LEU A 517 2.43 -4.37 52.69
N GLU A 518 2.20 -4.76 53.93
CA GLU A 518 2.42 -6.11 54.45
C GLU A 518 1.66 -7.18 53.64
N THR A 519 0.45 -6.84 53.21
CA THR A 519 -0.36 -7.74 52.35
C THR A 519 0.27 -7.88 50.95
N VAL A 520 0.74 -6.78 50.40
CA VAL A 520 1.41 -6.78 49.08
C VAL A 520 2.72 -7.57 49.16
N GLU A 521 3.56 -7.35 50.17
CA GLU A 521 4.83 -8.08 50.36
C GLU A 521 4.61 -9.57 50.55
N ARG A 522 3.59 -9.93 51.34
CA ARG A 522 3.21 -11.33 51.54
C ARG A 522 2.79 -12.01 50.24
N ILE A 523 1.99 -11.32 49.39
CA ILE A 523 1.56 -11.82 48.10
C ILE A 523 2.74 -11.92 47.14
N ALA A 524 3.61 -10.90 47.11
CA ALA A 524 4.79 -10.86 46.23
C ALA A 524 5.77 -12.02 46.50
N ARG A 525 5.88 -12.46 47.78
CA ARG A 525 6.74 -13.59 48.19
C ARG A 525 6.06 -14.96 48.03
N LYS A 526 4.74 -15.01 47.73
CA LYS A 526 4.00 -16.27 47.59
C LYS A 526 4.26 -16.90 46.21
N PRO A 527 4.73 -18.16 46.17
CA PRO A 527 4.87 -18.86 44.89
C PRO A 527 3.53 -19.07 44.18
N ASP A 528 3.55 -18.97 42.88
CA ASP A 528 2.40 -19.34 42.03
C ASP A 528 2.19 -20.89 41.97
N ALA A 529 1.18 -21.34 41.28
CA ALA A 529 0.89 -22.80 41.12
C ALA A 529 2.06 -23.57 40.43
N ARG A 530 3.07 -22.86 39.89
CA ARG A 530 4.26 -23.43 39.25
C ARG A 530 5.53 -23.20 40.07
N GLY A 531 5.40 -22.77 41.33
CA GLY A 531 6.52 -22.52 42.23
C GLY A 531 7.32 -21.25 41.93
N ARG A 532 6.84 -20.32 41.11
CA ARG A 532 7.53 -19.08 40.73
C ARG A 532 7.11 -17.93 41.62
N VAL A 533 8.07 -17.16 42.12
CA VAL A 533 7.88 -15.93 42.91
C VAL A 533 8.07 -14.71 42.01
N LEU A 534 7.39 -13.59 42.31
CA LEU A 534 7.58 -12.33 41.61
C LEU A 534 9.04 -11.87 41.71
N GLY A 535 9.60 -11.36 40.60
CA GLY A 535 10.88 -10.68 40.60
C GLY A 535 10.85 -9.37 41.42
N GLU A 536 12.00 -8.84 41.84
CA GLU A 536 12.09 -7.63 42.64
C GLU A 536 11.41 -6.42 41.94
N ASP A 537 11.58 -6.29 40.62
CA ASP A 537 10.93 -5.26 39.81
C ASP A 537 9.40 -5.41 39.76
N GLN A 538 8.93 -6.66 39.72
CA GLN A 538 7.48 -6.95 39.73
C GLN A 538 6.90 -6.74 41.13
N ALA A 539 7.59 -7.10 42.18
CA ALA A 539 7.21 -6.87 43.58
C ALA A 539 7.17 -5.38 43.92
N ALA A 540 8.19 -4.61 43.48
CA ALA A 540 8.24 -3.15 43.62
C ALA A 540 7.09 -2.49 42.85
N ALA A 541 6.81 -2.99 41.68
CA ALA A 541 5.69 -2.57 40.85
C ALA A 541 4.34 -2.79 41.55
N LEU A 542 4.11 -3.98 42.10
CA LEU A 542 2.92 -4.31 42.88
C LEU A 542 2.80 -3.42 44.13
N ALA A 543 3.91 -3.14 44.80
CA ALA A 543 3.95 -2.25 45.97
C ALA A 543 3.61 -0.80 45.62
N ALA A 544 4.08 -0.29 44.47
CA ALA A 544 3.73 1.04 43.96
C ALA A 544 2.26 1.18 43.64
N SER A 545 1.60 0.10 43.18
CA SER A 545 0.16 0.09 42.82
C SER A 545 -0.78 0.23 44.02
N ARG A 546 -0.29 0.06 45.26
CA ARG A 546 -1.06 0.16 46.50
C ARG A 546 -1.35 1.58 46.96
N SER A 547 -0.58 2.55 46.48
CA SER A 547 -0.75 3.96 46.88
C SER A 547 -2.05 4.53 46.32
N PRO A 548 -2.74 5.41 47.04
CA PRO A 548 -3.99 6.03 46.59
C PRO A 548 -3.72 7.09 45.52
N VAL A 549 -2.95 6.76 44.52
CA VAL A 549 -2.66 7.60 43.37
C VAL A 549 -3.49 7.07 42.20
N GLY A 550 -4.71 7.58 42.13
CA GLY A 550 -5.62 7.33 41.01
C GLY A 550 -6.31 5.96 41.03
N SER A 551 -7.56 5.93 40.60
CA SER A 551 -8.34 4.68 40.39
C SER A 551 -7.80 3.82 39.22
N TRP A 552 -6.82 4.32 38.49
CA TRP A 552 -6.12 3.64 37.39
C TRP A 552 -4.62 3.81 37.49
N THR A 553 -3.91 2.75 37.77
CA THR A 553 -2.43 2.73 37.63
C THR A 553 -2.11 2.24 36.24
N CYS A 554 -1.75 3.16 35.33
CA CYS A 554 -1.25 2.79 34.00
C CYS A 554 0.21 2.34 34.13
N TRP A 555 0.47 1.06 34.00
CA TRP A 555 1.80 0.49 33.97
C TRP A 555 2.40 0.63 32.59
N SER A 556 3.26 1.63 32.39
CA SER A 556 4.27 1.55 31.34
C SER A 556 5.43 0.70 31.85
N ALA A 557 5.43 -0.60 31.58
CA ALA A 557 6.62 -1.40 31.73
C ALA A 557 7.69 -0.84 30.78
N ARG A 558 8.56 0.04 31.27
CA ARG A 558 9.83 0.31 30.61
C ARG A 558 10.60 -1.01 30.68
N LEU A 559 10.58 -1.75 29.57
CA LEU A 559 11.60 -2.76 29.32
C LEU A 559 12.93 -2.01 29.34
N GLY A 560 13.66 -2.16 30.43
CA GLY A 560 15.01 -1.61 30.58
C GLY A 560 15.90 -2.09 29.43
N PRO A 561 16.95 -1.37 29.04
CA PRO A 561 17.82 -1.65 27.91
C PRO A 561 18.65 -2.94 28.01
N GLY A 562 18.25 -3.92 28.79
CA GLY A 562 19.06 -5.07 29.16
C GLY A 562 18.53 -6.46 28.83
N ARG A 563 17.45 -6.65 28.06
CA ARG A 563 17.05 -8.02 27.64
C ARG A 563 16.64 -8.09 26.16
N ARG A 564 17.60 -7.88 25.27
CA ARG A 564 17.65 -8.60 24.02
C ARG A 564 18.23 -10.00 24.32
N ARG A 565 17.41 -11.01 24.49
CA ARG A 565 17.84 -12.39 24.36
C ARG A 565 17.48 -12.87 22.96
N ARG A 566 18.50 -13.39 22.32
CA ARG A 566 18.77 -14.08 21.07
C ARG A 566 17.59 -14.82 20.45
#